data_f4dcd28a782eabbc632a525bc38cea78
#
_entry.id   f4dcd28a782eabbc632a525bc38cea78
#
_cell.length_a   1.000
_cell.length_b   1.000
_cell.length_c   1.000
_cell.angle_alpha   90.00
_cell.angle_beta   90.00
_cell.angle_gamma   90.00
#
_symmetry.space_group_name_H-M   'P 1'
#
loop_
_entity.id
_entity.type
_entity.pdbx_description
1 polymer ?
#
loop_
_entity_poly.entity_id
_entity_poly.type
_entity_poly.pdbx_seq_one_letter_code
_entity_poly.pdbx_strand_id
1 'polypeptide(L)'
;MEIIKNINTGQLKEIISNRYPYLLIDFALEIVPGVRAKAYKNMSANEWFFAVHFPEEPMMPGMLQVEAMLQTLSLTVLSLRENQGGQIRCCSADKIRLKKHVVPGMRLDIEAELVSYENGVAKGSVIGRIGNEEACSAQFTFEVKS
;
A
#
# COMPACT_ATOMS: atom_id res chain seq x y z
N MET A 1 4.11 1.74 -22.85
CA MET A 1 3.92 1.75 -21.39
C MET A 1 3.88 0.31 -20.90
N GLU A 2 4.81 -0.03 -20.01
CA GLU A 2 4.87 -1.36 -19.44
C GLU A 2 3.76 -1.55 -18.41
N ILE A 3 3.09 -2.70 -18.45
CA ILE A 3 2.09 -3.05 -17.45
C ILE A 3 2.45 -4.42 -16.89
N ILE A 4 2.67 -4.48 -15.58
CA ILE A 4 2.98 -5.72 -14.88
C ILE A 4 1.73 -6.17 -14.16
N LYS A 5 1.31 -7.42 -14.39
CA LYS A 5 0.06 -7.93 -13.82
C LYS A 5 0.27 -9.15 -12.94
N ASN A 6 -0.62 -9.31 -11.99
CA ASN A 6 -0.73 -10.50 -11.15
C ASN A 6 0.57 -10.81 -10.41
N ILE A 7 0.99 -9.87 -9.57
CA ILE A 7 2.23 -9.95 -8.80
C ILE A 7 1.88 -10.56 -7.44
N ASN A 8 2.33 -11.80 -7.21
CA ASN A 8 2.08 -12.49 -5.95
C ASN A 8 3.01 -11.99 -4.83
N THR A 9 2.79 -12.48 -3.61
CA THR A 9 3.55 -12.04 -2.44
C THR A 9 5.05 -12.23 -2.61
N GLY A 10 5.48 -13.38 -3.18
CA GLY A 10 6.90 -13.63 -3.42
C GLY A 10 7.51 -12.61 -4.37
N GLN A 11 6.78 -12.26 -5.42
CA GLN A 11 7.23 -11.26 -6.38
C GLN A 11 7.21 -9.84 -5.80
N LEU A 12 6.21 -9.54 -4.94
CA LEU A 12 6.18 -8.26 -4.24
C LEU A 12 7.43 -8.07 -3.38
N LYS A 13 7.91 -9.13 -2.75
CA LYS A 13 9.13 -9.08 -1.92
C LYS A 13 10.39 -8.78 -2.73
N GLU A 14 10.35 -8.97 -4.03
CA GLU A 14 11.46 -8.58 -4.91
C GLU A 14 11.43 -7.09 -5.24
N ILE A 15 10.28 -6.44 -5.07
CA ILE A 15 10.11 -5.02 -5.36
C ILE A 15 10.26 -4.18 -4.10
N ILE A 16 9.64 -4.59 -2.99
CA ILE A 16 9.67 -3.86 -1.73
C ILE A 16 10.39 -4.65 -0.65
N SER A 17 11.02 -3.92 0.27
CA SER A 17 11.83 -4.55 1.33
C SER A 17 11.04 -4.87 2.59
N ASN A 18 9.78 -4.45 2.66
CA ASN A 18 8.92 -4.75 3.81
C ASN A 18 8.72 -6.26 3.98
N ARG A 19 8.69 -6.72 5.23
CA ARG A 19 8.53 -8.14 5.57
C ARG A 19 7.58 -8.27 6.76
N TYR A 20 7.02 -9.46 6.95
CA TYR A 20 6.19 -9.75 8.10
C TYR A 20 6.88 -9.26 9.39
N PRO A 21 6.19 -8.59 10.31
CA PRO A 21 4.73 -8.37 10.31
C PRO A 21 4.29 -7.07 9.63
N TYR A 22 5.15 -6.43 8.88
CA TYR A 22 4.89 -5.10 8.32
C TYR A 22 4.83 -5.08 6.78
N LEU A 23 4.63 -6.20 6.14
CA LEU A 23 4.25 -6.27 4.73
C LEU A 23 2.72 -6.30 4.70
N LEU A 24 2.09 -5.20 4.29
CA LEU A 24 0.66 -4.99 4.44
C LEU A 24 -0.12 -5.00 3.13
N ILE A 25 0.46 -5.59 2.09
CA ILE A 25 -0.23 -5.91 0.85
C ILE A 25 0.08 -7.36 0.50
N ASP A 26 -0.92 -8.09 0.01
CA ASP A 26 -0.79 -9.52 -0.27
C ASP A 26 -0.57 -9.82 -1.75
N PHE A 27 -1.10 -8.97 -2.61
CA PHE A 27 -1.10 -9.21 -4.05
C PHE A 27 -1.26 -7.88 -4.77
N ALA A 28 -0.57 -7.71 -5.89
CA ALA A 28 -0.78 -6.56 -6.76
C ALA A 28 -1.41 -7.03 -8.07
N LEU A 29 -2.59 -6.49 -8.36
CA LEU A 29 -3.30 -6.80 -9.59
C LEU A 29 -2.58 -6.20 -10.79
N GLU A 30 -2.04 -5.00 -10.62
CA GLU A 30 -1.43 -4.27 -11.71
C GLU A 30 -0.43 -3.26 -11.16
N ILE A 31 0.73 -3.17 -11.79
CA ILE A 31 1.68 -2.08 -11.59
C ILE A 31 2.03 -1.52 -12.96
N VAL A 32 1.84 -0.22 -13.13
CA VAL A 32 2.36 0.51 -14.27
C VAL A 32 3.48 1.39 -13.74
N PRO A 33 4.75 0.97 -13.92
CA PRO A 33 5.88 1.71 -13.34
C PRO A 33 5.87 3.17 -13.72
N GLY A 34 6.02 4.03 -12.73
CA GLY A 34 6.00 5.47 -12.92
C GLY A 34 4.60 6.08 -13.04
N VAL A 35 3.53 5.30 -12.94
CA VAL A 35 2.17 5.76 -13.20
C VAL A 35 1.18 5.40 -12.09
N ARG A 36 0.93 4.10 -11.86
CA ARG A 36 -0.10 3.67 -10.91
C ARG A 36 0.13 2.24 -10.45
N ALA A 37 -0.58 1.86 -9.39
CA ALA A 37 -0.58 0.48 -8.92
C ALA A 37 -1.93 0.16 -8.28
N LYS A 38 -2.34 -1.11 -8.39
CA LYS A 38 -3.52 -1.65 -7.75
C LYS A 38 -3.12 -2.91 -6.99
N ALA A 39 -3.42 -2.93 -5.71
CA ALA A 39 -3.06 -4.05 -4.84
C ALA A 39 -4.20 -4.33 -3.88
N TYR A 40 -4.10 -5.40 -3.13
CA TYR A 40 -5.07 -5.64 -2.05
C TYR A 40 -4.41 -6.32 -0.86
N LYS A 41 -5.07 -6.18 0.28
CA LYS A 41 -4.75 -6.87 1.53
C LYS A 41 -5.98 -7.67 1.95
N ASN A 42 -5.79 -8.96 2.14
CA ASN A 42 -6.83 -9.82 2.72
C ASN A 42 -6.81 -9.66 4.23
N MET A 43 -7.99 -9.54 4.84
CA MET A 43 -8.14 -9.46 6.28
C MET A 43 -8.51 -10.83 6.82
N SER A 44 -7.49 -11.66 7.05
CA SER A 44 -7.69 -12.95 7.70
C SER A 44 -7.98 -12.71 9.19
N ALA A 45 -8.79 -13.59 9.79
CA ALA A 45 -9.00 -13.56 11.24
C ALA A 45 -7.71 -13.77 12.02
N ASN A 46 -6.67 -14.29 11.36
CA ASN A 46 -5.38 -14.59 11.99
C ASN A 46 -4.35 -13.47 11.84
N GLU A 47 -4.75 -12.28 11.37
CA GLU A 47 -3.84 -11.14 11.34
C GLU A 47 -3.45 -10.77 12.77
N TRP A 48 -2.15 -10.51 12.99
CA TRP A 48 -1.65 -10.22 14.33
C TRP A 48 -2.32 -9.00 14.97
N PHE A 49 -2.64 -7.98 14.16
CA PHE A 49 -3.23 -6.74 14.70
C PHE A 49 -4.65 -6.93 15.19
N PHE A 50 -5.40 -7.93 14.70
CA PHE A 50 -6.75 -8.19 15.20
C PHE A 50 -6.75 -8.74 16.62
N ALA A 51 -5.69 -9.43 17.02
CA ALA A 51 -5.58 -9.96 18.39
C ALA A 51 -5.38 -8.85 19.43
N VAL A 52 -4.83 -7.71 19.01
CA VAL A 52 -4.46 -6.61 19.91
C VAL A 52 -5.27 -5.33 19.73
N HIS A 53 -6.05 -5.21 18.64
CA HIS A 53 -6.75 -3.96 18.31
C HIS A 53 -8.15 -4.22 17.72
N PHE A 54 -9.19 -4.73 18.44
CA PHE A 54 -9.07 -5.15 19.84
C PHE A 54 -9.61 -6.56 19.97
N PRO A 55 -9.27 -7.33 21.01
CA PRO A 55 -9.69 -8.74 21.10
C PRO A 55 -11.18 -8.98 20.96
N GLU A 56 -12.02 -8.08 21.52
CA GLU A 56 -13.48 -8.23 21.46
C GLU A 56 -14.10 -7.51 20.27
N GLU A 57 -13.37 -6.62 19.63
CA GLU A 57 -13.85 -5.86 18.47
C GLU A 57 -12.66 -5.64 17.52
N PRO A 58 -12.29 -6.68 16.77
CA PRO A 58 -11.09 -6.60 15.93
C PRO A 58 -11.31 -5.68 14.74
N MET A 59 -10.37 -4.77 14.56
CA MET A 59 -10.32 -3.88 13.40
C MET A 59 -8.87 -3.56 13.06
N MET A 60 -8.59 -3.36 11.78
CA MET A 60 -7.27 -2.96 11.34
C MET A 60 -6.98 -1.54 11.83
N PRO A 61 -5.89 -1.31 12.56
CA PRO A 61 -5.55 0.05 12.98
C PRO A 61 -5.50 1.00 11.79
N GLY A 62 -6.06 2.21 11.96
CA GLY A 62 -6.09 3.19 10.86
C GLY A 62 -4.71 3.51 10.31
N MET A 63 -3.71 3.59 11.18
CA MET A 63 -2.34 3.88 10.73
C MET A 63 -1.72 2.72 9.95
N LEU A 64 -2.18 1.48 10.16
CA LEU A 64 -1.76 0.37 9.32
C LEU A 64 -2.45 0.40 7.96
N GLN A 65 -3.68 0.92 7.88
CA GLN A 65 -4.31 1.20 6.59
C GLN A 65 -3.50 2.23 5.81
N VAL A 66 -3.03 3.27 6.50
CA VAL A 66 -2.18 4.31 5.90
C VAL A 66 -0.88 3.68 5.38
N GLU A 67 -0.27 2.80 6.16
CA GLU A 67 0.97 2.12 5.74
C GLU A 67 0.72 1.22 4.52
N ALA A 68 -0.40 0.50 4.49
CA ALA A 68 -0.75 -0.34 3.33
C ALA A 68 -0.91 0.51 2.07
N MET A 69 -1.53 1.69 2.19
CA MET A 69 -1.66 2.64 1.10
C MET A 69 -0.29 3.14 0.61
N LEU A 70 0.59 3.49 1.55
CA LEU A 70 1.94 3.95 1.21
C LEU A 70 2.73 2.85 0.48
N GLN A 71 2.64 1.61 0.95
CA GLN A 71 3.31 0.49 0.30
C GLN A 71 2.81 0.29 -1.13
N THR A 72 1.51 0.42 -1.35
CA THR A 72 0.96 0.31 -2.70
C THR A 72 1.49 1.41 -3.61
N LEU A 73 1.52 2.66 -3.12
CA LEU A 73 2.08 3.77 -3.89
C LEU A 73 3.56 3.56 -4.19
N SER A 74 4.31 3.01 -3.23
CA SER A 74 5.75 2.79 -3.42
C SER A 74 6.04 1.84 -4.58
N LEU A 75 5.11 0.94 -4.91
CA LEU A 75 5.29 0.02 -6.04
C LEU A 75 5.46 0.78 -7.35
N THR A 76 4.85 1.97 -7.48
CA THR A 76 4.94 2.74 -8.72
C THR A 76 6.37 3.20 -9.03
N VAL A 77 7.16 3.46 -8.00
CA VAL A 77 8.55 3.93 -8.19
C VAL A 77 9.59 2.85 -7.94
N LEU A 78 9.33 1.92 -7.01
CA LEU A 78 10.28 0.85 -6.74
C LEU A 78 10.28 -0.22 -7.83
N SER A 79 9.26 -0.25 -8.69
CA SER A 79 9.22 -1.11 -9.86
C SER A 79 10.03 -0.56 -11.03
N LEU A 80 10.46 0.71 -10.96
CA LEU A 80 11.34 1.28 -11.98
C LEU A 80 12.74 0.64 -11.86
N ARG A 81 13.36 0.36 -13.01
CA ARG A 81 14.64 -0.33 -13.04
C ARG A 81 15.71 0.36 -12.22
N GLU A 82 15.77 1.69 -12.30
CA GLU A 82 16.78 2.48 -11.58
C GLU A 82 16.60 2.42 -10.06
N ASN A 83 15.45 2.02 -9.57
CA ASN A 83 15.14 1.97 -8.14
C ASN A 83 15.16 0.54 -7.59
N GLN A 84 15.56 -0.43 -8.38
CA GLN A 84 15.56 -1.83 -7.95
C GLN A 84 16.43 -2.01 -6.69
N GLY A 85 15.87 -2.66 -5.68
CA GLY A 85 16.55 -2.86 -4.39
C GLY A 85 16.49 -1.65 -3.47
N GLY A 86 15.85 -0.56 -3.89
CA GLY A 86 15.74 0.64 -3.09
C GLY A 86 14.69 0.53 -1.99
N GLN A 87 14.69 1.53 -1.13
CA GLN A 87 13.73 1.69 -0.05
C GLN A 87 13.14 3.09 -0.12
N ILE A 88 12.04 3.29 0.56
CA ILE A 88 11.43 4.62 0.64
C ILE A 88 11.47 5.15 2.06
N ARG A 89 11.44 6.48 2.18
CA ARG A 89 11.28 7.18 3.44
C ARG A 89 10.12 8.17 3.28
N CYS A 90 9.06 7.98 4.06
CA CYS A 90 7.92 8.88 4.01
C CYS A 90 8.30 10.23 4.59
N CYS A 91 8.06 11.30 3.84
CA CYS A 91 8.31 12.67 4.27
C CYS A 91 7.04 13.31 4.83
N SER A 92 5.89 13.04 4.21
CA SER A 92 4.61 13.54 4.71
C SER A 92 3.47 12.68 4.23
N ALA A 93 2.42 12.65 5.04
CA ALA A 93 1.15 12.02 4.70
C ALA A 93 0.05 13.03 5.00
N ASP A 94 -0.71 13.40 3.98
CA ASP A 94 -1.70 14.48 4.07
C ASP A 94 -3.08 13.99 3.69
N LYS A 95 -4.09 14.74 4.14
CA LYS A 95 -5.50 14.48 3.79
C LYS A 95 -5.90 13.04 4.07
N ILE A 96 -5.45 12.53 5.21
CA ILE A 96 -5.79 11.17 5.63
C ILE A 96 -7.26 11.13 6.01
N ARG A 97 -7.99 10.17 5.42
CA ARG A 97 -9.39 9.90 5.73
C ARG A 97 -9.53 8.42 6.06
N LEU A 98 -10.09 8.14 7.21
CA LEU A 98 -10.36 6.77 7.68
C LEU A 98 -11.87 6.69 7.88
N LYS A 99 -12.57 6.19 6.87
CA LYS A 99 -14.03 6.30 6.79
C LYS A 99 -14.77 5.04 7.19
N LYS A 100 -14.09 3.89 7.19
CA LYS A 100 -14.76 2.61 7.42
C LYS A 100 -13.84 1.71 8.23
N HIS A 101 -14.41 1.00 9.20
CA HIS A 101 -13.67 -0.02 9.92
C HIS A 101 -13.37 -1.19 8.99
N VAL A 102 -12.14 -1.64 9.00
CA VAL A 102 -11.68 -2.79 8.23
C VAL A 102 -11.54 -3.95 9.20
N VAL A 103 -12.37 -4.98 9.01
CA VAL A 103 -12.54 -6.06 9.97
C VAL A 103 -12.22 -7.41 9.33
N PRO A 104 -12.06 -8.48 10.15
CA PRO A 104 -11.79 -9.81 9.60
C PRO A 104 -12.81 -10.24 8.54
N GLY A 105 -12.33 -10.87 7.49
CA GLY A 105 -13.15 -11.35 6.39
C GLY A 105 -13.27 -10.39 5.23
N MET A 106 -12.82 -9.16 5.39
CA MET A 106 -12.86 -8.15 4.31
C MET A 106 -11.61 -8.25 3.45
N ARG A 107 -11.68 -7.64 2.27
CA ARG A 107 -10.51 -7.40 1.42
C ARG A 107 -10.40 -5.90 1.18
N LEU A 108 -9.28 -5.34 1.53
CA LEU A 108 -9.01 -3.92 1.27
C LEU A 108 -8.34 -3.79 -0.10
N ASP A 109 -9.07 -3.23 -1.05
CA ASP A 109 -8.57 -2.96 -2.40
C ASP A 109 -7.99 -1.56 -2.46
N ILE A 110 -6.75 -1.45 -2.92
CA ILE A 110 -5.99 -0.20 -2.86
C ILE A 110 -5.58 0.23 -4.25
N GLU A 111 -5.91 1.47 -4.62
CA GLU A 111 -5.50 2.07 -5.89
C GLU A 111 -4.63 3.28 -5.61
N ALA A 112 -3.43 3.28 -6.19
CA ALA A 112 -2.45 4.35 -6.01
C ALA A 112 -2.13 4.98 -7.36
N GLU A 113 -2.06 6.31 -7.39
CA GLU A 113 -1.67 7.06 -8.57
C GLU A 113 -0.49 7.96 -8.23
N LEU A 114 0.57 7.84 -9.02
CA LEU A 114 1.74 8.69 -8.88
C LEU A 114 1.44 10.02 -9.57
N VAL A 115 1.58 11.12 -8.83
CA VAL A 115 1.33 12.47 -9.35
C VAL A 115 2.62 13.05 -9.92
N SER A 116 3.75 12.87 -9.21
CA SER A 116 5.04 13.34 -9.70
C SER A 116 6.16 12.52 -9.10
N TYR A 117 7.26 12.43 -9.83
CA TYR A 117 8.47 11.78 -9.34
C TYR A 117 9.67 12.51 -9.94
N GLU A 118 10.35 13.31 -9.11
CA GLU A 118 11.47 14.15 -9.55
C GLU A 118 12.54 14.19 -8.46
N ASN A 119 13.80 14.05 -8.88
CA ASN A 119 14.94 14.16 -7.96
C ASN A 119 14.83 13.21 -6.76
N GLY A 120 14.32 11.99 -7.01
CA GLY A 120 14.17 10.99 -5.97
C GLY A 120 12.99 11.23 -5.04
N VAL A 121 12.15 12.25 -5.29
CA VAL A 121 10.98 12.56 -4.47
C VAL A 121 9.71 12.25 -5.23
N ALA A 122 8.86 11.41 -4.64
CA ALA A 122 7.61 10.98 -5.22
C ALA A 122 6.44 11.59 -4.46
N LYS A 123 5.40 11.96 -5.20
CA LYS A 123 4.12 12.42 -4.65
C LYS A 123 3.01 11.65 -5.31
N GLY A 124 2.02 11.24 -4.53
CA GLY A 124 0.90 10.51 -5.09
C GLY A 124 -0.30 10.49 -4.17
N SER A 125 -1.39 9.95 -4.69
CA SER A 125 -2.64 9.81 -3.96
C SER A 125 -3.11 8.37 -3.98
N VAL A 126 -3.79 7.96 -2.91
CA VAL A 126 -4.21 6.57 -2.75
C VAL A 126 -5.61 6.51 -2.18
N ILE A 127 -6.39 5.54 -2.65
CA ILE A 127 -7.72 5.25 -2.13
C ILE A 127 -7.79 3.76 -1.82
N GLY A 128 -8.30 3.42 -0.64
CA GLY A 128 -8.61 2.05 -0.26
C GLY A 128 -10.12 1.85 -0.22
N ARG A 129 -10.60 0.72 -0.75
CA ARG A 129 -12.03 0.41 -0.81
C ARG A 129 -12.32 -0.98 -0.25
N ILE A 130 -13.50 -1.10 0.35
CA ILE A 130 -14.08 -2.38 0.69
C ILE A 130 -15.31 -2.51 -0.22
N GLY A 131 -15.22 -3.41 -1.20
CA GLY A 131 -16.25 -3.45 -2.24
C GLY A 131 -16.28 -2.13 -3.00
N ASN A 132 -17.44 -1.48 -3.04
CA ASN A 132 -17.61 -0.19 -3.71
C ASN A 132 -17.49 1.01 -2.77
N GLU A 133 -17.28 0.77 -1.46
CA GLU A 133 -17.21 1.85 -0.49
C GLU A 133 -15.77 2.28 -0.23
N GLU A 134 -15.53 3.58 -0.23
CA GLU A 134 -14.24 4.12 0.15
C GLU A 134 -14.03 3.88 1.65
N ALA A 135 -12.97 3.18 2.01
CA ALA A 135 -12.63 2.90 3.40
C ALA A 135 -11.58 3.87 3.92
N CYS A 136 -10.67 4.27 3.07
CA CYS A 136 -9.58 5.19 3.46
C CYS A 136 -9.01 5.88 2.23
N SER A 137 -8.34 7.01 2.48
CA SER A 137 -7.61 7.72 1.42
C SER A 137 -6.51 8.56 2.04
N ALA A 138 -5.51 8.90 1.25
CA ALA A 138 -4.41 9.76 1.70
C ALA A 138 -3.60 10.27 0.52
N GLN A 139 -2.78 11.29 0.78
CA GLN A 139 -1.76 11.78 -0.15
C GLN A 139 -0.42 11.65 0.54
N PHE A 140 0.60 11.23 -0.22
CA PHE A 140 1.92 10.99 0.33
C PHE A 140 3.00 11.73 -0.45
N THR A 141 4.03 12.14 0.28
CA THR A 141 5.31 12.56 -0.29
C THR A 141 6.37 11.67 0.35
N PHE A 142 7.18 11.02 -0.47
CA PHE A 142 8.25 10.18 0.05
C PHE A 142 9.47 10.28 -0.86
N GLU A 143 10.63 9.92 -0.32
CA GLU A 143 11.85 9.87 -1.11
C GLU A 143 12.34 8.44 -1.25
N VAL A 144 12.97 8.16 -2.39
CA VAL A 144 13.55 6.86 -2.69
C VAL A 144 15.01 6.89 -2.28
N LYS A 145 15.44 5.83 -1.58
CA LYS A 145 16.83 5.64 -1.16
C LYS A 145 17.35 4.36 -1.78
N SER A 146 18.49 4.46 -2.40
CA SER A 146 19.15 3.30 -3.01
C SER A 146 20.01 2.55 -1.98
#